data_60ca68e3f41aff741a8434a7031fb26a
#
_entry.id   60ca68e3f41aff741a8434a7031fb26a
#
_cell.length_a   1.000
_cell.length_b   1.000
_cell.length_c   1.000
_cell.angle_alpha   90.00
_cell.angle_beta   90.00
_cell.angle_gamma   90.00
#
_symmetry.space_group_name_H-M   'P 1'
#
loop_
_entity.id
_entity.type
_entity.pdbx_description
1 polymer ?
#
loop_
_entity_poly.entity_id
_entity_poly.type
_entity_poly.pdbx_seq_one_letter_code
_entity_poly.pdbx_strand_id
1 'polypeptide(L)'
;MRVVIALGANLGDPRKQISLAIDAMRDVLKVIKVSSLYETAPFKVSDQQLNYINAVLIGETELQPKELIKELLKIESTLGRQRTIPKAARTIDIDIIDYEGFFLESEELTLPHPRAHERKFVLEPWAEIDPDAELLGYGPIKELLAALG
;
A
#
# COMPACT_ATOMS: atom_id res chain seq x y z
N MET A 1 -8.69 6.14 14.17
CA MET A 1 -9.13 5.04 13.29
C MET A 1 -7.90 4.34 12.72
N ARG A 2 -7.97 3.04 12.72
CA ARG A 2 -6.87 2.22 12.25
C ARG A 2 -6.94 2.05 10.74
N VAL A 3 -5.78 2.19 10.09
CA VAL A 3 -5.69 2.06 8.63
C VAL A 3 -4.58 1.11 8.25
N VAL A 4 -4.78 0.41 7.13
CA VAL A 4 -3.78 -0.47 6.54
C VAL A 4 -3.43 0.09 5.18
N ILE A 5 -2.15 0.35 4.96
CA ILE A 5 -1.67 1.00 3.74
C ILE A 5 -0.60 0.13 3.10
N ALA A 6 -0.74 -0.10 1.80
CA ALA A 6 0.24 -0.84 1.02
C ALA A 6 1.08 0.12 0.18
N LEU A 7 2.37 -0.17 0.10
CA LEU A 7 3.31 0.62 -0.69
C LEU A 7 4.01 -0.30 -1.67
N GLY A 8 4.25 0.19 -2.88
CA GLY A 8 4.99 -0.56 -3.89
C GLY A 8 5.79 0.37 -4.77
N ALA A 9 7.00 -0.04 -5.12
CA ALA A 9 7.86 0.74 -5.98
C ALA A 9 8.79 -0.18 -6.77
N ASN A 10 9.14 0.21 -8.01
CA ASN A 10 10.09 -0.58 -8.78
C ASN A 10 11.03 0.26 -9.66
N LEU A 11 10.93 1.59 -9.58
CA LEU A 11 11.78 2.47 -10.40
C LEU A 11 12.81 3.19 -9.53
N GLY A 12 13.96 3.46 -10.11
CA GLY A 12 15.04 4.17 -9.42
C GLY A 12 15.57 3.34 -8.26
N ASP A 13 15.47 3.88 -7.07
CA ASP A 13 15.84 3.17 -5.83
C ASP A 13 14.56 2.89 -5.05
N PRO A 14 13.89 1.75 -5.33
CA PRO A 14 12.57 1.49 -4.74
C PRO A 14 12.58 1.40 -3.23
N ARG A 15 13.64 0.86 -2.63
CA ARG A 15 13.71 0.75 -1.17
C ARG A 15 13.78 2.13 -0.53
N LYS A 16 14.52 3.03 -1.15
CA LYS A 16 14.63 4.42 -0.69
C LYS A 16 13.30 5.15 -0.86
N GLN A 17 12.62 4.92 -1.98
CA GLN A 17 11.32 5.53 -2.24
C GLN A 17 10.31 5.15 -1.17
N ILE A 18 10.26 3.88 -0.81
CA ILE A 18 9.35 3.40 0.22
C ILE A 18 9.69 4.04 1.57
N SER A 19 10.97 4.11 1.90
CA SER A 19 11.41 4.74 3.15
C SER A 19 11.01 6.22 3.22
N LEU A 20 11.21 6.94 2.13
CA LEU A 20 10.83 8.36 2.05
C LEU A 20 9.33 8.53 2.17
N ALA A 21 8.55 7.64 1.55
CA ALA A 21 7.10 7.69 1.64
C ALA A 21 6.62 7.47 3.07
N ILE A 22 7.19 6.51 3.76
CA ILE A 22 6.83 6.24 5.14
C ILE A 22 7.16 7.42 6.03
N ASP A 23 8.33 8.03 5.83
CA ASP A 23 8.71 9.22 6.60
C ASP A 23 7.72 10.36 6.37
N ALA A 24 7.32 10.59 5.12
CA ALA A 24 6.34 11.62 4.81
C ALA A 24 4.99 11.32 5.43
N MET A 25 4.62 10.04 5.49
CA MET A 25 3.33 9.63 6.06
C MET A 25 3.26 9.88 7.57
N ARG A 26 4.41 9.97 8.25
CA ARG A 26 4.43 10.25 9.69
C ARG A 26 3.88 11.63 10.02
N ASP A 27 3.84 12.54 9.06
CA ASP A 27 3.24 13.87 9.24
C ASP A 27 1.73 13.84 9.10
N VAL A 28 1.18 12.75 8.59
CA VAL A 28 -0.24 12.64 8.25
C VAL A 28 -0.95 11.67 9.19
N LEU A 29 -0.24 10.65 9.66
CA LEU A 29 -0.82 9.65 10.53
C LEU A 29 0.23 9.10 11.49
N LYS A 30 -0.24 8.40 12.52
CA LYS A 30 0.66 7.74 13.45
C LYS A 30 0.98 6.35 12.92
N VAL A 31 2.23 6.12 12.55
CA VAL A 31 2.66 4.80 12.06
C VAL A 31 2.86 3.87 13.25
N ILE A 32 2.12 2.76 13.28
CA ILE A 32 2.15 1.80 14.38
C ILE A 32 3.11 0.66 14.09
N LYS A 33 3.01 0.06 12.90
CA LYS A 33 3.86 -1.05 12.49
C LYS A 33 4.14 -0.96 11.00
N VAL A 34 5.33 -1.40 10.60
CA VAL A 34 5.73 -1.48 9.20
C VAL A 34 6.27 -2.87 8.95
N SER A 35 5.85 -3.50 7.86
CA SER A 35 6.34 -4.82 7.49
C SER A 35 7.78 -4.76 6.99
N SER A 36 8.40 -5.94 6.84
CA SER A 36 9.63 -6.05 6.08
C SER A 36 9.36 -5.67 4.63
N LEU A 37 10.41 -5.41 3.90
CA LEU A 37 10.30 -5.14 2.46
C LEU A 37 10.30 -6.47 1.71
N TYR A 38 9.34 -6.64 0.80
CA TYR A 38 9.19 -7.86 0.02
C TYR A 38 9.49 -7.56 -1.44
N GLU A 39 10.35 -8.37 -2.03
CA GLU A 39 10.66 -8.23 -3.44
C GLU A 39 9.79 -9.20 -4.24
N THR A 40 9.06 -8.70 -5.23
CA THR A 40 8.17 -9.52 -6.04
C THR A 40 8.42 -9.26 -7.51
N ALA A 41 8.22 -10.30 -8.34
CA ALA A 41 8.37 -10.17 -9.79
C ALA A 41 7.24 -9.29 -10.34
N PRO A 42 7.52 -8.56 -11.45
CA PRO A 42 6.48 -7.78 -12.09
C PRO A 42 5.35 -8.66 -12.56
N PHE A 43 4.12 -8.16 -12.44
CA PHE A 43 2.96 -8.83 -12.97
C PHE A 43 2.94 -8.59 -14.49
N LYS A 44 2.76 -9.63 -15.28
CA LYS A 44 2.80 -9.56 -16.76
C LYS A 44 4.14 -9.01 -17.24
N VAL A 45 5.12 -9.83 -17.11
CA VAL A 45 6.50 -9.48 -17.37
C VAL A 45 6.75 -8.96 -18.77
N SER A 46 7.34 -7.78 -18.88
CA SER A 46 8.16 -7.45 -20.00
C SER A 46 9.60 -7.63 -19.55
N ASP A 47 10.46 -8.00 -20.48
CA ASP A 47 11.83 -8.39 -20.17
C ASP A 47 12.66 -7.34 -19.44
N GLN A 48 12.23 -6.11 -19.49
CA GLN A 48 13.04 -4.98 -19.02
C GLN A 48 12.63 -4.47 -17.66
N GLN A 49 11.59 -5.03 -17.05
CA GLN A 49 11.09 -4.48 -15.80
C GLN A 49 11.83 -5.02 -14.60
N LEU A 50 12.12 -4.12 -13.68
CA LEU A 50 12.69 -4.45 -12.38
C LEU A 50 11.62 -5.03 -11.48
N ASN A 51 12.04 -5.82 -10.50
CA ASN A 51 11.14 -6.36 -9.50
C ASN A 51 10.59 -5.21 -8.66
N TYR A 52 9.37 -5.42 -8.17
CA TYR A 52 8.75 -4.49 -7.21
C TYR A 52 9.26 -4.77 -5.81
N ILE A 53 9.37 -3.70 -5.04
CA ILE A 53 9.53 -3.80 -3.59
C ILE A 53 8.20 -3.38 -2.99
N ASN A 54 7.68 -4.20 -2.08
CA ASN A 54 6.38 -4.00 -1.47
C ASN A 54 6.50 -4.00 0.05
N ALA A 55 5.63 -3.24 0.69
CA ALA A 55 5.52 -3.22 2.14
C ALA A 55 4.09 -2.86 2.51
N VAL A 56 3.72 -3.20 3.74
CA VAL A 56 2.42 -2.80 4.30
C VAL A 56 2.70 -2.15 5.65
N LEU A 57 1.97 -1.09 5.94
CA LEU A 57 2.03 -0.49 7.26
C LEU A 57 0.64 -0.40 7.88
N ILE A 58 0.62 -0.37 9.19
CA ILE A 58 -0.58 -0.13 9.98
C ILE A 58 -0.37 1.19 10.68
N GLY A 59 -1.37 2.06 10.59
CA GLY A 59 -1.31 3.36 11.23
C GLY A 59 -2.63 3.72 11.86
N GLU A 60 -2.64 4.85 12.57
CA GLU A 60 -3.84 5.44 13.14
C GLU A 60 -3.96 6.87 12.66
N THR A 61 -5.17 7.29 12.34
CA THR A 61 -5.43 8.62 11.87
C THR A 61 -6.80 9.09 12.34
N GLU A 62 -6.94 10.41 12.46
CA GLU A 62 -8.24 11.03 12.72
C GLU A 62 -8.87 11.57 11.44
N LEU A 63 -8.14 11.48 10.32
CA LEU A 63 -8.64 11.96 9.03
C LEU A 63 -9.73 11.04 8.52
N GLN A 64 -10.67 11.61 7.79
CA GLN A 64 -11.66 10.82 7.07
C GLN A 64 -10.99 10.17 5.86
N PRO A 65 -11.54 9.07 5.33
CA PRO A 65 -10.89 8.36 4.20
C PRO A 65 -10.56 9.25 3.01
N LYS A 66 -11.45 10.14 2.62
CA LYS A 66 -11.20 11.02 1.48
C LYS A 66 -10.12 12.05 1.75
N GLU A 67 -10.00 12.47 3.00
CA GLU A 67 -8.93 13.38 3.38
C GLU A 67 -7.58 12.66 3.36
N LEU A 68 -7.56 11.44 3.87
CA LEU A 68 -6.31 10.67 3.91
C LEU A 68 -5.83 10.36 2.49
N ILE A 69 -6.73 9.93 1.60
CA ILE A 69 -6.29 9.62 0.24
C ILE A 69 -5.69 10.85 -0.47
N LYS A 70 -6.23 12.03 -0.21
CA LYS A 70 -5.66 13.25 -0.77
C LYS A 70 -4.24 13.50 -0.28
N GLU A 71 -3.99 13.27 1.00
CA GLU A 71 -2.65 13.43 1.55
C GLU A 71 -1.67 12.41 0.97
N LEU A 72 -2.12 11.17 0.80
CA LEU A 72 -1.28 10.13 0.22
C LEU A 72 -0.96 10.40 -1.25
N LEU A 73 -1.92 10.94 -2.00
CA LEU A 73 -1.70 11.32 -3.38
C LEU A 73 -0.69 12.47 -3.49
N LYS A 74 -0.70 13.40 -2.54
CA LYS A 74 0.30 14.46 -2.49
C LYS A 74 1.70 13.88 -2.28
N ILE A 75 1.81 12.88 -1.41
CA ILE A 75 3.09 12.23 -1.17
C ILE A 75 3.59 11.54 -2.43
N GLU A 76 2.73 10.80 -3.12
CA GLU A 76 3.07 10.16 -4.39
C GLU A 76 3.56 11.20 -5.40
N SER A 77 2.84 12.30 -5.51
CA SER A 77 3.17 13.36 -6.45
C SER A 77 4.51 14.01 -6.11
N THR A 78 4.76 14.26 -4.85
CA THR A 78 6.00 14.89 -4.41
C THR A 78 7.20 13.98 -4.71
N LEU A 79 7.09 12.70 -4.42
CA LEU A 79 8.17 11.76 -4.69
C LEU A 79 8.35 11.54 -6.20
N GLY A 80 7.26 11.51 -6.94
CA GLY A 80 7.31 11.37 -8.39
C GLY A 80 7.94 12.58 -9.08
N ARG A 81 7.78 13.78 -8.52
CA ARG A 81 8.35 14.98 -9.10
C ARG A 81 9.87 15.02 -9.07
N GLN A 82 10.48 14.15 -8.30
CA GLN A 82 11.93 14.05 -8.27
C GLN A 82 12.45 13.34 -9.51
N ARG A 83 11.57 12.84 -10.35
CA ARG A 83 11.91 12.16 -11.59
C ARG A 83 11.80 13.14 -12.74
N THR A 84 12.74 13.03 -13.66
CA THR A 84 12.79 13.91 -14.82
C THR A 84 12.21 13.24 -16.08
N ILE A 85 11.86 11.98 -15.99
CA ILE A 85 11.39 11.21 -17.13
C ILE A 85 9.88 11.36 -17.27
N PRO A 86 9.40 11.99 -18.35
CA PRO A 86 7.96 12.09 -18.57
C PRO A 86 7.38 10.71 -18.89
N LYS A 87 6.11 10.52 -18.61
CA LYS A 87 5.40 9.24 -18.82
C LYS A 87 5.96 8.11 -18.00
N ALA A 88 6.85 8.36 -17.08
CA ALA A 88 7.34 7.29 -16.24
C ALA A 88 6.16 6.68 -15.49
N ALA A 89 6.19 5.38 -15.32
CA ALA A 89 5.33 4.74 -14.35
C ALA A 89 5.58 5.43 -13.01
N ARG A 90 4.58 5.46 -12.14
CA ARG A 90 4.74 6.11 -10.85
C ARG A 90 5.92 5.51 -10.11
N THR A 91 6.72 6.38 -9.50
CA THR A 91 7.88 5.92 -8.72
C THR A 91 7.45 5.15 -7.49
N ILE A 92 6.24 5.42 -7.02
CA ILE A 92 5.68 4.74 -5.85
C ILE A 92 4.16 4.73 -5.94
N ASP A 93 3.58 3.62 -5.54
CA ASP A 93 2.14 3.47 -5.36
C ASP A 93 1.84 3.37 -3.88
N ILE A 94 0.86 4.14 -3.42
CA ILE A 94 0.41 4.12 -2.03
C ILE A 94 -1.10 3.87 -2.05
N ASP A 95 -1.51 2.71 -1.55
CA ASP A 95 -2.93 2.31 -1.57
C ASP A 95 -3.46 2.14 -0.17
N ILE A 96 -4.65 2.69 0.10
CA ILE A 96 -5.37 2.39 1.34
C ILE A 96 -6.07 1.05 1.13
N ILE A 97 -5.70 0.07 1.96
CA ILE A 97 -6.24 -1.28 1.85
C ILE A 97 -7.47 -1.44 2.71
N ASP A 98 -7.41 -0.98 3.95
CA ASP A 98 -8.49 -1.13 4.90
C ASP A 98 -8.53 0.09 5.79
N TYR A 99 -9.74 0.50 6.17
CA TYR A 99 -9.95 1.65 7.03
C TYR A 99 -11.00 1.24 8.04
N GLU A 100 -10.62 1.17 9.29
CA GLU A 100 -11.42 0.59 10.35
C GLU A 100 -12.88 1.04 10.31
N GLY A 101 -13.78 0.08 10.13
CA GLY A 101 -15.20 0.33 10.17
C GLY A 101 -15.81 0.99 8.93
N PHE A 102 -15.01 1.29 7.91
CA PHE A 102 -15.51 1.94 6.71
C PHE A 102 -15.70 0.97 5.55
N PHE A 103 -16.87 1.07 4.96
CA PHE A 103 -17.18 0.43 3.68
C PHE A 103 -17.55 1.57 2.76
N LEU A 104 -16.75 1.82 1.74
CA LEU A 104 -16.91 2.99 0.88
C LEU A 104 -16.72 2.64 -0.58
N GLU A 105 -17.63 3.10 -1.43
CA GLU A 105 -17.47 3.00 -2.87
C GLU A 105 -17.60 4.39 -3.48
N SER A 106 -16.52 4.89 -4.06
CA SER A 106 -16.53 6.16 -4.76
C SER A 106 -15.48 6.15 -5.85
N GLU A 107 -15.52 7.13 -6.74
CA GLU A 107 -14.54 7.23 -7.82
C GLU A 107 -13.13 7.45 -7.26
N GLU A 108 -13.03 8.16 -6.16
CA GLU A 108 -11.75 8.50 -5.57
C GLU A 108 -11.15 7.36 -4.76
N LEU A 109 -11.99 6.54 -4.13
CA LEU A 109 -11.54 5.55 -3.16
C LEU A 109 -12.61 4.51 -2.92
N THR A 110 -12.22 3.25 -2.97
CA THR A 110 -13.08 2.13 -2.60
C THR A 110 -12.45 1.42 -1.40
N LEU A 111 -13.23 1.20 -0.36
CA LEU A 111 -12.79 0.54 0.86
C LEU A 111 -13.70 -0.64 1.22
N PRO A 112 -13.15 -1.77 1.60
CA PRO A 112 -11.72 -2.10 1.49
C PRO A 112 -11.27 -2.14 0.05
N HIS A 113 -9.96 -2.10 -0.18
CA HIS A 113 -9.42 -2.11 -1.54
C HIS A 113 -9.98 -3.30 -2.31
N PRO A 114 -10.53 -3.08 -3.51
CA PRO A 114 -11.32 -4.13 -4.18
C PRO A 114 -10.53 -5.35 -4.62
N ARG A 115 -9.20 -5.25 -4.69
CA ARG A 115 -8.37 -6.35 -5.14
C ARG A 115 -7.43 -6.89 -4.06
N ALA A 116 -7.51 -6.36 -2.84
CA ALA A 116 -6.60 -6.77 -1.78
C ALA A 116 -6.67 -8.26 -1.50
N HIS A 117 -7.86 -8.84 -1.54
CA HIS A 117 -8.08 -10.25 -1.22
C HIS A 117 -7.37 -11.20 -2.20
N GLU A 118 -6.97 -10.72 -3.35
CA GLU A 118 -6.30 -11.55 -4.37
C GLU A 118 -4.83 -11.17 -4.59
N ARG A 119 -4.29 -10.28 -3.76
CA ARG A 119 -2.91 -9.79 -3.90
C ARG A 119 -2.02 -10.31 -2.79
N LYS A 120 -1.23 -11.33 -3.11
CA LYS A 120 -0.30 -11.90 -2.14
C LYS A 120 0.68 -10.86 -1.61
N PHE A 121 1.10 -9.91 -2.46
CA PHE A 121 2.05 -8.86 -2.07
C PHE A 121 1.44 -7.81 -1.14
N VAL A 122 0.14 -7.91 -0.86
CA VAL A 122 -0.55 -7.14 0.18
C VAL A 122 -0.76 -8.01 1.40
N LEU A 123 -1.31 -9.21 1.20
CA LEU A 123 -1.70 -10.09 2.30
C LEU A 123 -0.51 -10.64 3.08
N GLU A 124 0.56 -10.97 2.40
CA GLU A 124 1.74 -11.55 3.06
C GLU A 124 2.42 -10.56 4.01
N PRO A 125 2.77 -9.34 3.56
CA PRO A 125 3.33 -8.36 4.50
C PRO A 125 2.35 -7.94 5.59
N TRP A 126 1.05 -7.90 5.27
CA TRP A 126 0.05 -7.57 6.28
C TRP A 126 0.00 -8.65 7.36
N ALA A 127 0.01 -9.91 6.96
CA ALA A 127 -0.01 -11.02 7.91
C ALA A 127 1.24 -11.05 8.79
N GLU A 128 2.36 -10.56 8.28
CA GLU A 128 3.59 -10.47 9.07
C GLU A 128 3.39 -9.58 10.29
N ILE A 129 2.71 -8.45 10.12
CA ILE A 129 2.58 -7.45 11.18
C ILE A 129 1.25 -7.52 11.93
N ASP A 130 0.27 -8.23 11.38
CA ASP A 130 -1.03 -8.41 12.04
C ASP A 130 -1.65 -9.74 11.60
N PRO A 131 -1.14 -10.85 12.12
CA PRO A 131 -1.57 -12.18 11.65
C PRO A 131 -3.03 -12.51 11.90
N ASP A 132 -3.68 -11.82 12.83
CA ASP A 132 -5.07 -12.07 13.16
C ASP A 132 -6.03 -11.11 12.47
N ALA A 133 -5.54 -10.29 11.55
CA ALA A 133 -6.36 -9.31 10.85
C ALA A 133 -7.39 -9.99 9.96
N GLU A 134 -8.49 -9.26 9.77
CA GLU A 134 -9.54 -9.68 8.84
C GLU A 134 -9.77 -8.58 7.83
N LEU A 135 -10.02 -8.96 6.60
CA LEU A 135 -10.38 -8.02 5.55
C LEU A 135 -11.89 -7.94 5.50
N LEU A 136 -12.44 -6.76 5.71
CA LEU A 136 -13.87 -6.54 5.77
C LEU A 136 -14.56 -7.14 4.55
N GLY A 137 -15.54 -8.00 4.78
CA GLY A 137 -16.30 -8.64 3.71
C GLY A 137 -15.65 -9.88 3.13
N TYR A 138 -14.42 -10.20 3.52
CA TYR A 138 -13.68 -11.35 2.97
C TYR A 138 -13.19 -12.34 4.02
N GLY A 139 -13.01 -11.90 5.26
CA GLY A 139 -12.60 -12.78 6.35
C GLY A 139 -11.13 -12.69 6.71
N PRO A 140 -10.64 -13.68 7.48
CA PRO A 140 -9.27 -13.66 7.98
C PRO A 140 -8.23 -13.63 6.85
N ILE A 141 -7.25 -12.72 6.96
CA ILE A 141 -6.25 -12.59 5.91
C ILE A 141 -5.38 -13.84 5.76
N LYS A 142 -5.19 -14.58 6.83
CA LYS A 142 -4.45 -15.85 6.76
C LYS A 142 -5.11 -16.86 5.86
N GLU A 143 -6.46 -16.92 5.91
CA GLU A 143 -7.20 -17.83 5.05
C GLU A 143 -7.16 -17.38 3.61
N LEU A 144 -7.26 -16.07 3.38
CA LEU A 144 -7.16 -15.52 2.04
C LEU A 144 -5.78 -15.79 1.44
N LEU A 145 -4.74 -15.62 2.25
CA LEU A 145 -3.36 -15.87 1.81
C LEU A 145 -3.16 -17.34 1.48
N ALA A 146 -3.66 -18.24 2.31
CA ALA A 146 -3.56 -19.68 2.07
C ALA A 146 -4.26 -20.07 0.76
N ALA A 147 -5.39 -19.43 0.46
CA ALA A 147 -6.14 -19.72 -0.76
C ALA A 147 -5.40 -19.31 -2.03
N LEU A 148 -4.48 -18.39 -1.93
CA LEU A 148 -3.68 -17.96 -3.09
C LEU A 148 -2.51 -18.91 -3.36
N GLY A 149 -2.27 -19.83 -2.47
CA GLY A 149 -1.17 -20.78 -2.61
C GLY A 149 0.16 -20.20 -2.21
#